data_5fca2870167db5c9ebfde34da6a5458d
#
_entry.id   5fca2870167db5c9ebfde34da6a5458d
#
_cell.length_a   1.000
_cell.length_b   1.000
_cell.length_c   1.000
_cell.angle_alpha   90.00
_cell.angle_beta   90.00
_cell.angle_gamma   90.00
#
_symmetry.space_group_name_H-M   'P 1'
#
loop_
_entity.id
_entity.type
_entity.pdbx_description
1 polymer ?
#
loop_
_entity_poly.entity_id
_entity_poly.type
_entity_poly.pdbx_seq_one_letter_code
_entity_poly.pdbx_strand_id
1 'polypeptide(L)'
;MKYQNELLDLWKSKLDEPKEAAKILSEVLHVSLDSAYRRMRGDTALSFDEGVKLMQLSGLGSGALTGGSKNQIPFFRNGAIDTSEKLAEVYRNNGQHIANIKADNGHLYYLAKDVPIFYNFLYPSIARFKTFVWMRSLYNFGNQPAELFDSRSSENQLASDGLDMAMNYQKLSSVEFWTDSTVSSMLKQVKYYYELGAIKSVQVAIDLLDEFGKLVDLVFRQAELGLKVNPTNLE
;
A
#
# COMPACT_ATOMS: atom_id res chain seq x y z
N MET A 1 -8.38 -14.57 -34.52
CA MET A 1 -8.85 -14.01 -33.23
C MET A 1 -8.07 -14.54 -32.01
N LYS A 2 -6.74 -14.65 -32.15
CA LYS A 2 -5.85 -15.17 -31.09
C LYS A 2 -6.04 -14.45 -29.74
N TYR A 3 -5.93 -13.13 -29.73
CA TYR A 3 -6.02 -12.33 -28.50
C TYR A 3 -7.40 -12.36 -27.84
N GLN A 4 -8.47 -12.52 -28.61
CA GLN A 4 -9.82 -12.67 -28.08
C GLN A 4 -9.96 -13.99 -27.31
N ASN A 5 -9.46 -15.07 -27.85
CA ASN A 5 -9.51 -16.38 -27.19
C ASN A 5 -8.69 -16.38 -25.91
N GLU A 6 -7.48 -15.81 -25.96
CA GLU A 6 -6.63 -15.65 -24.78
C GLU A 6 -7.30 -14.82 -23.68
N LEU A 7 -7.98 -13.70 -24.05
CA LEU A 7 -8.74 -12.90 -23.11
C LEU A 7 -9.90 -13.66 -22.49
N LEU A 8 -10.67 -14.36 -23.31
CA LEU A 8 -11.83 -15.12 -22.83
C LEU A 8 -11.43 -16.30 -21.94
N ASP A 9 -10.31 -16.96 -22.25
CA ASP A 9 -9.76 -18.06 -21.42
C ASP A 9 -9.29 -17.52 -20.06
N LEU A 10 -8.56 -16.39 -20.06
CA LEU A 10 -8.11 -15.71 -18.83
C LEU A 10 -9.29 -15.23 -18.00
N TRP A 11 -10.29 -14.59 -18.64
CA TRP A 11 -11.50 -14.14 -17.97
C TRP A 11 -12.26 -15.31 -17.36
N LYS A 12 -12.48 -16.39 -18.11
CA LYS A 12 -13.16 -17.59 -17.67
C LYS A 12 -12.46 -18.24 -16.47
N SER A 13 -11.12 -18.21 -16.43
CA SER A 13 -10.34 -18.78 -15.32
C SER A 13 -10.51 -18.01 -13.99
N LYS A 14 -11.08 -16.80 -14.03
CA LYS A 14 -11.35 -15.96 -12.87
C LYS A 14 -12.80 -16.06 -12.36
N LEU A 15 -13.65 -16.81 -13.05
CA LEU A 15 -15.05 -17.01 -12.64
C LEU A 15 -15.13 -18.10 -11.57
N ASP A 16 -15.97 -17.89 -10.58
CA ASP A 16 -16.30 -18.91 -9.58
C ASP A 16 -16.99 -20.12 -10.20
N GLU A 17 -17.82 -19.87 -11.22
CA GLU A 17 -18.55 -20.90 -11.97
C GLU A 17 -18.20 -20.88 -13.48
N PRO A 18 -17.06 -21.44 -13.90
CA PRO A 18 -16.64 -21.43 -15.31
C PRO A 18 -17.62 -22.08 -16.29
N LYS A 19 -18.50 -22.96 -15.79
CA LYS A 19 -19.53 -23.62 -16.60
C LYS A 19 -20.65 -22.67 -17.04
N GLU A 20 -20.90 -21.62 -16.29
CA GLU A 20 -21.87 -20.56 -16.58
C GLU A 20 -21.28 -19.37 -17.37
N ALA A 21 -20.05 -19.49 -17.85
CA ALA A 21 -19.34 -18.39 -18.50
C ALA A 21 -20.13 -17.72 -19.63
N ALA A 22 -20.91 -18.48 -20.45
CA ALA A 22 -21.68 -17.89 -21.51
C ALA A 22 -22.85 -17.03 -20.99
N LYS A 23 -23.50 -17.45 -19.90
CA LYS A 23 -24.56 -16.71 -19.26
C LYS A 23 -24.01 -15.43 -18.63
N ILE A 24 -22.92 -15.53 -17.86
CA ILE A 24 -22.27 -14.40 -17.26
C ILE A 24 -21.80 -13.40 -18.33
N LEU A 25 -21.21 -13.90 -19.44
CA LEU A 25 -20.80 -13.07 -20.57
C LEU A 25 -22.00 -12.33 -21.21
N SER A 26 -23.15 -13.00 -21.37
CA SER A 26 -24.36 -12.38 -21.92
C SER A 26 -24.87 -11.23 -21.04
N GLU A 27 -24.84 -11.41 -19.72
CA GLU A 27 -25.23 -10.40 -18.74
C GLU A 27 -24.25 -9.23 -18.71
N VAL A 28 -22.94 -9.53 -18.67
CA VAL A 28 -21.86 -8.54 -18.64
C VAL A 28 -21.86 -7.66 -19.90
N LEU A 29 -22.02 -8.27 -21.07
CA LEU A 29 -21.98 -7.53 -22.35
C LEU A 29 -23.35 -7.03 -22.81
N HIS A 30 -24.43 -7.36 -22.07
CA HIS A 30 -25.81 -7.04 -22.45
C HIS A 30 -26.19 -7.56 -23.86
N VAL A 31 -25.79 -8.81 -24.16
CA VAL A 31 -26.09 -9.49 -25.42
C VAL A 31 -26.90 -10.74 -25.20
N SER A 32 -27.52 -11.27 -26.25
CA SER A 32 -28.23 -12.56 -26.15
C SER A 32 -27.24 -13.72 -25.81
N LEU A 33 -27.75 -14.76 -25.20
CA LEU A 33 -26.97 -15.95 -24.86
C LEU A 33 -26.33 -16.59 -26.12
N ASP A 34 -27.04 -16.64 -27.24
CA ASP A 34 -26.49 -17.11 -28.53
C ASP A 34 -25.31 -16.23 -28.99
N SER A 35 -25.46 -14.91 -28.84
CA SER A 35 -24.41 -13.96 -29.18
C SER A 35 -23.19 -14.11 -28.28
N ALA A 36 -23.38 -14.45 -27.00
CA ALA A 36 -22.28 -14.73 -26.07
C ALA A 36 -21.54 -16.04 -26.47
N TYR A 37 -22.30 -17.11 -26.80
CA TYR A 37 -21.68 -18.34 -27.29
C TYR A 37 -20.87 -18.13 -28.57
N ARG A 38 -21.37 -17.36 -29.54
CA ARG A 38 -20.63 -17.04 -30.77
C ARG A 38 -19.34 -16.29 -30.51
N ARG A 39 -19.33 -15.35 -29.54
CA ARG A 39 -18.10 -14.67 -29.11
C ARG A 39 -17.11 -15.65 -28.45
N MET A 40 -17.60 -16.52 -27.58
CA MET A 40 -16.77 -17.51 -26.91
C MET A 40 -16.12 -18.52 -27.85
N ARG A 41 -16.80 -18.90 -28.93
CA ARG A 41 -16.24 -19.77 -29.98
C ARG A 41 -15.35 -19.04 -30.98
N GLY A 42 -15.32 -17.70 -30.93
CA GLY A 42 -14.59 -16.90 -31.90
C GLY A 42 -15.35 -16.69 -33.23
N ASP A 43 -16.64 -17.09 -33.34
CA ASP A 43 -17.45 -16.87 -34.53
C ASP A 43 -17.82 -15.38 -34.72
N THR A 44 -17.81 -14.63 -33.62
CA THR A 44 -18.04 -13.18 -33.60
C THR A 44 -16.92 -12.49 -32.82
N ALA A 45 -16.36 -11.40 -33.38
CA ALA A 45 -15.34 -10.62 -32.70
C ALA A 45 -15.96 -9.84 -31.53
N LEU A 46 -15.20 -9.73 -30.43
CA LEU A 46 -15.46 -8.74 -29.41
C LEU A 46 -15.15 -7.35 -29.96
N SER A 47 -16.00 -6.36 -29.65
CA SER A 47 -15.62 -4.98 -29.85
C SER A 47 -14.49 -4.59 -28.92
N PHE A 48 -13.80 -3.47 -29.19
CA PHE A 48 -12.77 -2.94 -28.29
C PHE A 48 -13.33 -2.68 -26.88
N ASP A 49 -14.51 -2.07 -26.79
CA ASP A 49 -15.16 -1.74 -25.52
C ASP A 49 -15.56 -3.00 -24.74
N GLU A 50 -16.08 -4.02 -25.42
CA GLU A 50 -16.37 -5.32 -24.80
C GLU A 50 -15.09 -5.98 -24.24
N GLY A 51 -14.00 -5.91 -25.00
CA GLY A 51 -12.70 -6.41 -24.56
C GLY A 51 -12.16 -5.68 -23.32
N VAL A 52 -12.21 -4.32 -23.33
CA VAL A 52 -11.80 -3.49 -22.18
C VAL A 52 -12.66 -3.82 -20.96
N LYS A 53 -13.98 -3.95 -21.11
CA LYS A 53 -14.89 -4.29 -20.02
C LYS A 53 -14.56 -5.65 -19.38
N LEU A 54 -14.26 -6.65 -20.19
CA LEU A 54 -13.85 -7.98 -19.69
C LEU A 54 -12.50 -7.91 -18.97
N MET A 55 -11.56 -7.14 -19.47
CA MET A 55 -10.25 -6.93 -18.79
C MET A 55 -10.41 -6.27 -17.42
N GLN A 56 -11.22 -5.23 -17.33
CA GLN A 56 -11.50 -4.53 -16.06
C GLN A 56 -12.13 -5.47 -15.03
N LEU A 57 -13.14 -6.25 -15.43
CA LEU A 57 -13.81 -7.19 -14.55
C LEU A 57 -12.92 -8.34 -14.09
N SER A 58 -11.93 -8.72 -14.90
CA SER A 58 -10.97 -9.77 -14.58
C SER A 58 -9.76 -9.27 -13.78
N GLY A 59 -9.65 -7.97 -13.51
CA GLY A 59 -8.44 -7.38 -12.95
C GLY A 59 -7.20 -7.51 -13.86
N LEU A 60 -7.42 -7.71 -15.17
CA LEU A 60 -6.35 -7.89 -16.15
C LEU A 60 -5.89 -6.53 -16.68
N GLY A 61 -4.62 -6.21 -16.53
CA GLY A 61 -4.02 -5.08 -17.19
C GLY A 61 -3.84 -5.30 -18.70
N SER A 62 -3.73 -4.21 -19.48
CA SER A 62 -3.51 -4.26 -20.93
C SER A 62 -2.31 -5.12 -21.37
N GLY A 63 -1.31 -5.28 -20.51
CA GLY A 63 -0.17 -6.16 -20.75
C GLY A 63 -0.49 -7.65 -20.81
N ALA A 64 -1.63 -8.08 -20.25
CA ALA A 64 -2.03 -9.49 -20.25
C ALA A 64 -2.32 -10.03 -21.66
N LEU A 65 -2.78 -9.17 -22.58
CA LEU A 65 -3.11 -9.53 -23.96
C LEU A 65 -1.97 -9.33 -24.95
N THR A 66 -1.01 -8.47 -24.66
CA THR A 66 0.06 -8.14 -25.60
C THR A 66 1.23 -9.13 -25.58
N GLY A 67 1.03 -10.28 -24.89
CA GLY A 67 2.10 -11.28 -24.74
C GLY A 67 3.29 -10.69 -24.01
N GLY A 68 3.04 -9.71 -23.15
CA GLY A 68 4.05 -9.15 -22.26
C GLY A 68 4.76 -10.31 -21.62
N SER A 69 6.07 -10.41 -21.86
CA SER A 69 6.91 -11.46 -21.30
C SER A 69 6.47 -11.73 -19.84
N LYS A 70 6.38 -12.99 -19.44
CA LYS A 70 6.08 -13.38 -18.04
C LYS A 70 7.00 -12.66 -17.02
N ASN A 71 8.01 -11.97 -17.53
CA ASN A 71 9.01 -11.21 -16.79
C ASN A 71 8.77 -9.67 -16.83
N GLN A 72 7.65 -9.17 -17.38
CA GLN A 72 7.33 -7.75 -17.37
C GLN A 72 6.50 -7.42 -16.15
N ILE A 73 7.01 -6.53 -15.31
CA ILE A 73 6.29 -5.94 -14.19
C ILE A 73 5.83 -4.55 -14.63
N PRO A 74 4.51 -4.30 -14.77
CA PRO A 74 4.03 -2.97 -15.12
C PRO A 74 4.26 -2.01 -13.96
N PHE A 75 4.84 -0.84 -14.25
CA PHE A 75 4.93 0.26 -13.31
C PHE A 75 3.93 1.33 -13.68
N PHE A 76 3.09 1.70 -12.74
CA PHE A 76 2.15 2.81 -12.89
C PHE A 76 2.72 4.04 -12.19
N ARG A 77 2.78 5.17 -12.89
CA ARG A 77 3.13 6.43 -12.25
C ARG A 77 1.90 6.99 -11.56
N ASN A 78 1.90 6.98 -10.24
CA ASN A 78 0.89 7.71 -9.48
C ASN A 78 1.06 9.22 -9.68
N GLY A 79 -0.04 9.96 -9.56
CA GLY A 79 -0.01 11.42 -9.54
C GLY A 79 0.87 11.95 -8.39
N ALA A 80 1.24 13.22 -8.46
CA ALA A 80 1.98 13.86 -7.38
C ALA A 80 1.13 13.88 -6.09
N ILE A 81 1.76 13.53 -4.97
CA ILE A 81 1.16 13.69 -3.64
C ILE A 81 1.49 15.12 -3.20
N ASP A 82 0.54 16.03 -3.35
CA ASP A 82 0.69 17.47 -3.11
C ASP A 82 -0.34 18.01 -2.11
N THR A 83 -1.22 17.14 -1.60
CA THR A 83 -2.23 17.48 -0.59
C THR A 83 -2.28 16.42 0.51
N SER A 84 -2.69 16.83 1.72
CA SER A 84 -2.90 15.91 2.85
C SER A 84 -3.92 14.82 2.51
N GLU A 85 -4.96 15.14 1.72
CA GLU A 85 -5.98 14.16 1.31
C GLU A 85 -5.39 13.07 0.41
N LYS A 86 -4.53 13.41 -0.55
CA LYS A 86 -3.84 12.42 -1.39
C LYS A 86 -2.90 11.55 -0.57
N LEU A 87 -2.26 12.12 0.46
CA LEU A 87 -1.42 11.34 1.37
C LEU A 87 -2.26 10.38 2.22
N ALA A 88 -3.42 10.84 2.74
CA ALA A 88 -4.38 10.00 3.44
C ALA A 88 -4.89 8.85 2.56
N GLU A 89 -5.16 9.14 1.28
CA GLU A 89 -5.55 8.11 0.31
C GLU A 89 -4.46 7.03 0.13
N VAL A 90 -3.19 7.43 0.10
CA VAL A 90 -2.06 6.47 0.07
C VAL A 90 -2.07 5.56 1.29
N TYR A 91 -2.34 6.09 2.49
CA TYR A 91 -2.41 5.27 3.70
C TYR A 91 -3.60 4.31 3.67
N ARG A 92 -4.78 4.79 3.26
CA ARG A 92 -5.98 3.94 3.10
C ARG A 92 -5.75 2.82 2.07
N ASN A 93 -5.19 3.16 0.90
CA ASN A 93 -4.90 2.18 -0.14
C ASN A 93 -3.88 1.13 0.31
N ASN A 94 -2.81 1.54 0.98
CA ASN A 94 -1.84 0.60 1.56
C ASN A 94 -2.48 -0.29 2.63
N GLY A 95 -3.32 0.27 3.49
CA GLY A 95 -4.08 -0.49 4.49
C GLY A 95 -5.01 -1.54 3.86
N GLN A 96 -5.68 -1.19 2.76
CA GLN A 96 -6.52 -2.12 2.01
C GLN A 96 -5.71 -3.21 1.32
N HIS A 97 -4.55 -2.88 0.73
CA HIS A 97 -3.66 -3.89 0.13
C HIS A 97 -3.18 -4.91 1.17
N ILE A 98 -2.80 -4.45 2.37
CA ILE A 98 -2.42 -5.34 3.48
C ILE A 98 -3.58 -6.24 3.89
N ALA A 99 -4.79 -5.69 4.00
CA ALA A 99 -5.98 -6.45 4.35
C ALA A 99 -6.28 -7.53 3.30
N ASN A 100 -6.11 -7.23 2.01
CA ASN A 100 -6.29 -8.18 0.91
C ASN A 100 -5.25 -9.30 0.97
N ILE A 101 -3.96 -8.98 1.18
CA ILE A 101 -2.90 -10.00 1.36
C ILE A 101 -3.26 -10.96 2.50
N LYS A 102 -3.77 -10.43 3.61
CA LYS A 102 -4.21 -11.25 4.74
C LYS A 102 -5.41 -12.12 4.39
N ALA A 103 -6.41 -11.58 3.69
CA ALA A 103 -7.60 -12.32 3.27
C ALA A 103 -7.25 -13.51 2.36
N ASP A 104 -6.23 -13.36 1.52
CA ASP A 104 -5.70 -14.39 0.63
C ASP A 104 -4.72 -15.35 1.32
N ASN A 105 -4.60 -15.31 2.66
CA ASN A 105 -3.58 -16.04 3.44
C ASN A 105 -2.14 -15.81 2.95
N GLY A 106 -1.88 -14.62 2.41
CA GLY A 106 -0.58 -14.23 1.89
C GLY A 106 0.42 -13.89 2.99
N HIS A 107 1.70 -13.86 2.61
CA HIS A 107 2.81 -13.43 3.46
C HIS A 107 3.53 -12.24 2.84
N LEU A 108 4.02 -11.33 3.69
CA LEU A 108 4.85 -10.21 3.26
C LEU A 108 6.31 -10.42 3.67
N TYR A 109 7.21 -10.29 2.70
CA TYR A 109 8.65 -10.21 2.95
C TYR A 109 9.09 -8.75 2.78
N TYR A 110 9.62 -8.16 3.85
CA TYR A 110 9.97 -6.74 3.88
C TYR A 110 11.47 -6.54 4.13
N LEU A 111 12.17 -5.99 3.15
CA LEU A 111 13.58 -5.60 3.31
C LEU A 111 13.62 -4.12 3.74
N ALA A 112 13.91 -3.87 5.00
CA ALA A 112 13.78 -2.58 5.64
C ALA A 112 15.05 -1.75 5.53
N LYS A 113 15.13 -0.86 4.54
CA LYS A 113 16.20 0.16 4.47
C LYS A 113 15.96 1.29 5.49
N ASP A 114 14.72 1.65 5.75
CA ASP A 114 14.26 2.57 6.80
C ASP A 114 13.20 1.83 7.63
N VAL A 115 12.84 2.35 8.80
CA VAL A 115 11.75 1.78 9.61
C VAL A 115 10.50 1.62 8.76
N PRO A 116 9.93 0.40 8.66
CA PRO A 116 8.73 0.19 7.87
C PRO A 116 7.63 1.16 8.28
N ILE A 117 7.00 1.77 7.30
CA ILE A 117 6.00 2.84 7.50
C ILE A 117 4.94 2.48 8.54
N PHE A 118 4.57 1.20 8.60
CA PHE A 118 3.55 0.68 9.50
C PHE A 118 3.89 0.85 10.98
N TYR A 119 5.15 0.70 11.36
CA TYR A 119 5.60 0.89 12.74
C TYR A 119 5.57 2.34 13.17
N ASN A 120 5.85 3.27 12.24
CA ASN A 120 5.85 4.69 12.55
C ASN A 120 4.49 5.16 13.09
N PHE A 121 3.38 4.61 12.59
CA PHE A 121 2.03 5.02 12.99
C PHE A 121 1.53 4.36 14.28
N LEU A 122 2.26 3.42 14.86
CA LEU A 122 1.96 2.90 16.19
C LEU A 122 2.34 3.88 17.31
N TYR A 123 3.14 4.90 16.98
CA TYR A 123 3.68 5.88 17.93
C TYR A 123 3.36 7.31 17.44
N PRO A 124 2.52 8.05 18.18
CA PRO A 124 1.96 9.31 17.69
C PRO A 124 3.00 10.39 17.35
N SER A 125 4.07 10.54 18.15
CA SER A 125 5.10 11.55 17.87
C SER A 125 5.94 11.17 16.65
N ILE A 126 6.24 9.87 16.50
CA ILE A 126 6.96 9.34 15.33
C ILE A 126 6.10 9.51 14.08
N ALA A 127 4.82 9.16 14.13
CA ALA A 127 3.88 9.33 13.01
C ALA A 127 3.85 10.78 12.51
N ARG A 128 3.72 11.74 13.45
CA ARG A 128 3.74 13.18 13.12
C ARG A 128 5.08 13.62 12.54
N PHE A 129 6.20 13.18 13.13
CA PHE A 129 7.53 13.52 12.64
C PHE A 129 7.79 12.97 11.23
N LYS A 130 7.45 11.71 10.98
CA LYS A 130 7.62 11.10 9.64
C LYS A 130 6.72 11.79 8.61
N THR A 131 5.48 12.11 8.96
CA THR A 131 4.59 12.90 8.09
C THR A 131 5.19 14.27 7.77
N PHE A 132 5.70 14.99 8.79
CA PHE A 132 6.38 16.28 8.63
C PHE A 132 7.59 16.17 7.70
N VAL A 133 8.42 15.14 7.88
CA VAL A 133 9.60 14.89 7.03
C VAL A 133 9.17 14.60 5.58
N TRP A 134 8.19 13.73 5.38
CA TRP A 134 7.72 13.35 4.04
C TRP A 134 7.09 14.51 3.29
N MET A 135 6.26 15.30 3.95
CA MET A 135 5.66 16.50 3.35
C MET A 135 6.71 17.49 2.86
N ARG A 136 7.85 17.58 3.54
CA ARG A 136 8.95 18.50 3.18
C ARG A 136 9.95 17.94 2.19
N SER A 137 10.23 16.63 2.23
CA SER A 137 11.35 16.05 1.50
C SER A 137 10.95 15.15 0.33
N LEU A 138 9.80 14.49 0.40
CA LEU A 138 9.37 13.51 -0.60
C LEU A 138 8.17 13.98 -1.43
N TYR A 139 7.29 14.78 -0.84
CA TYR A 139 6.08 15.21 -1.48
C TYR A 139 6.13 16.70 -1.83
N ASN A 140 5.53 17.04 -2.96
CA ASN A 140 5.53 18.42 -3.44
C ASN A 140 4.36 19.22 -2.82
N PHE A 141 4.41 19.45 -1.51
CA PHE A 141 3.39 20.23 -0.79
C PHE A 141 3.53 21.75 -0.98
N GLY A 142 4.31 22.20 -1.97
CA GLY A 142 4.52 23.61 -2.27
C GLY A 142 5.29 24.34 -1.15
N ASN A 143 5.13 25.66 -1.10
CA ASN A 143 5.72 26.50 -0.05
C ASN A 143 4.91 26.37 1.25
N GLN A 144 5.06 25.26 1.95
CA GLN A 144 4.57 25.17 3.32
C GLN A 144 5.30 26.21 4.18
N PRO A 145 4.59 26.94 5.04
CA PRO A 145 5.26 27.87 5.98
C PRO A 145 6.31 27.11 6.76
N ALA A 146 7.35 27.82 7.18
CA ALA A 146 8.45 27.28 7.98
C ALA A 146 7.97 26.92 9.42
N GLU A 147 6.90 26.10 9.50
CA GLU A 147 6.35 25.63 10.76
C GLU A 147 7.33 24.64 11.39
N LEU A 148 7.69 24.91 12.64
CA LEU A 148 8.60 24.05 13.39
C LEU A 148 7.85 22.78 13.81
N PHE A 149 8.51 21.65 13.72
CA PHE A 149 7.95 20.40 14.24
C PHE A 149 7.76 20.51 15.77
N ASP A 150 6.52 20.24 16.20
CA ASP A 150 6.14 20.08 17.61
C ASP A 150 5.36 18.77 17.76
N SER A 151 5.84 17.87 18.59
CA SER A 151 5.18 16.57 18.86
C SER A 151 3.81 16.73 19.54
N ARG A 152 3.51 17.91 20.07
CA ARG A 152 2.26 18.22 20.78
C ARG A 152 1.19 18.88 19.91
N SER A 153 1.47 19.11 18.62
CA SER A 153 0.46 19.65 17.70
C SER A 153 -0.74 18.71 17.59
N SER A 154 -1.92 19.27 17.36
CA SER A 154 -3.18 18.52 17.34
C SER A 154 -3.18 17.33 16.37
N GLU A 155 -3.92 16.28 16.73
CA GLU A 155 -4.19 15.14 15.84
C GLU A 155 -4.83 15.63 14.54
N ASN A 156 -4.37 15.06 13.43
CA ASN A 156 -4.99 15.27 12.13
C ASN A 156 -5.50 13.92 11.58
N GLN A 157 -6.37 13.97 10.60
CA GLN A 157 -6.94 12.79 9.94
C GLN A 157 -5.86 11.84 9.39
N LEU A 158 -4.71 12.37 8.98
CA LEU A 158 -3.58 11.58 8.51
C LEU A 158 -3.05 10.60 9.55
N ALA A 159 -3.08 10.98 10.84
CA ALA A 159 -2.65 10.08 11.90
C ALA A 159 -3.62 8.90 12.07
N SER A 160 -4.92 9.13 11.92
CA SER A 160 -5.94 8.08 11.99
C SER A 160 -5.82 7.08 10.83
N ASP A 161 -5.75 7.56 9.58
CA ASP A 161 -5.61 6.69 8.39
C ASP A 161 -4.31 5.87 8.45
N GLY A 162 -3.23 6.48 8.94
CA GLY A 162 -1.95 5.80 9.15
C GLY A 162 -2.02 4.74 10.25
N LEU A 163 -2.75 4.99 11.33
CA LEU A 163 -2.94 4.02 12.43
C LEU A 163 -3.74 2.80 11.95
N ASP A 164 -4.81 3.00 11.18
CA ASP A 164 -5.60 1.90 10.62
C ASP A 164 -4.74 1.00 9.72
N MET A 165 -3.89 1.59 8.87
CA MET A 165 -2.91 0.87 8.07
C MET A 165 -1.93 0.07 8.95
N ALA A 166 -1.39 0.68 10.01
CA ALA A 166 -0.49 0.04 10.96
C ALA A 166 -1.16 -1.14 11.67
N MET A 167 -2.39 -0.97 12.15
CA MET A 167 -3.16 -2.01 12.83
C MET A 167 -3.49 -3.19 11.91
N ASN A 168 -3.74 -2.95 10.62
CA ASN A 168 -3.90 -4.02 9.63
C ASN A 168 -2.58 -4.79 9.44
N TYR A 169 -1.45 -4.07 9.40
CA TYR A 169 -0.14 -4.69 9.28
C TYR A 169 0.22 -5.56 10.50
N GLN A 170 -0.15 -5.16 11.72
CA GLN A 170 0.06 -5.97 12.92
C GLN A 170 -0.67 -7.33 12.87
N LYS A 171 -1.69 -7.45 12.04
CA LYS A 171 -2.46 -8.69 11.86
C LYS A 171 -1.97 -9.54 10.69
N LEU A 172 -1.00 -9.07 9.90
CA LEU A 172 -0.46 -9.75 8.73
C LEU A 172 0.79 -10.55 9.11
N SER A 173 0.88 -11.80 8.65
CA SER A 173 2.12 -12.57 8.73
C SER A 173 3.19 -11.97 7.83
N SER A 174 4.36 -11.68 8.40
CA SER A 174 5.47 -11.11 7.64
C SER A 174 6.83 -11.60 8.14
N VAL A 175 7.81 -11.57 7.25
CA VAL A 175 9.22 -11.72 7.55
C VAL A 175 9.91 -10.40 7.23
N GLU A 176 10.57 -9.81 8.22
CA GLU A 176 11.21 -8.51 8.09
C GLU A 176 12.71 -8.65 8.25
N PHE A 177 13.46 -8.00 7.37
CA PHE A 177 14.91 -7.93 7.42
C PHE A 177 15.34 -6.53 7.82
N TRP A 178 15.81 -6.39 9.05
CA TRP A 178 16.30 -5.15 9.61
C TRP A 178 17.82 -5.15 9.63
N THR A 179 18.40 -3.98 9.47
CA THR A 179 19.85 -3.76 9.52
C THR A 179 20.16 -2.58 10.42
N ASP A 180 21.43 -2.38 10.80
CA ASP A 180 21.86 -1.21 11.56
C ASP A 180 21.47 0.10 10.88
N SER A 181 21.42 0.11 9.54
CA SER A 181 20.97 1.28 8.79
C SER A 181 19.49 1.56 8.96
N THR A 182 18.66 0.55 9.17
CA THR A 182 17.21 0.69 9.40
C THR A 182 16.93 1.53 10.64
N VAL A 183 17.63 1.22 11.75
CA VAL A 183 17.49 1.96 13.01
C VAL A 183 18.19 3.31 12.92
N SER A 184 19.42 3.35 12.42
CA SER A 184 20.21 4.60 12.37
C SER A 184 19.65 5.65 11.43
N SER A 185 18.79 5.28 10.46
CA SER A 185 18.15 6.23 9.54
C SER A 185 17.27 7.23 10.29
N MET A 186 16.46 6.75 11.25
CA MET A 186 15.61 7.60 12.07
C MET A 186 16.43 8.57 12.93
N LEU A 187 17.49 8.06 13.59
CA LEU A 187 18.39 8.90 14.40
C LEU A 187 19.03 10.02 13.57
N LYS A 188 19.49 9.69 12.35
CA LYS A 188 20.06 10.66 11.41
C LYS A 188 19.03 11.71 10.98
N GLN A 189 17.78 11.32 10.75
CA GLN A 189 16.72 12.25 10.38
C GLN A 189 16.42 13.21 11.54
N VAL A 190 16.24 12.72 12.76
CA VAL A 190 15.98 13.57 13.94
C VAL A 190 17.14 14.56 14.14
N LYS A 191 18.39 14.07 14.10
CA LYS A 191 19.57 14.91 14.21
C LYS A 191 19.59 15.99 13.12
N TYR A 192 19.39 15.63 11.86
CA TYR A 192 19.40 16.56 10.74
C TYR A 192 18.37 17.68 10.90
N TYR A 193 17.10 17.32 11.23
CA TYR A 193 16.05 18.33 11.38
C TYR A 193 16.20 19.16 12.64
N TYR A 194 16.85 18.63 13.69
CA TYR A 194 17.23 19.40 14.87
C TYR A 194 18.33 20.41 14.55
N GLU A 195 19.41 20.00 13.90
CA GLU A 195 20.52 20.88 13.47
C GLU A 195 20.06 21.94 12.46
N LEU A 196 19.08 21.62 11.61
CA LEU A 196 18.45 22.58 10.69
C LEU A 196 17.57 23.62 11.43
N GLY A 197 17.37 23.49 12.74
CA GLY A 197 16.47 24.35 13.50
C GLY A 197 14.98 24.14 13.16
N ALA A 198 14.63 22.99 12.57
CA ALA A 198 13.25 22.67 12.17
C ALA A 198 12.46 21.93 13.26
N ILE A 199 13.10 21.52 14.36
CA ILE A 199 12.45 20.98 15.56
C ILE A 199 12.38 22.08 16.62
N LYS A 200 11.22 22.27 17.23
CA LYS A 200 10.88 23.38 18.12
C LYS A 200 11.81 23.53 19.33
N SER A 201 12.28 22.42 19.89
CA SER A 201 13.18 22.43 21.05
C SER A 201 13.94 21.10 21.18
N VAL A 202 15.00 21.12 21.97
CA VAL A 202 15.75 19.89 22.33
C VAL A 202 14.86 18.88 23.04
N GLN A 203 13.93 19.33 23.88
CA GLN A 203 13.02 18.42 24.57
C GLN A 203 12.09 17.67 23.61
N VAL A 204 11.59 18.31 22.56
CA VAL A 204 10.82 17.65 21.50
C VAL A 204 11.65 16.59 20.77
N ALA A 205 12.93 16.85 20.53
CA ALA A 205 13.83 15.85 19.94
C ALA A 205 14.09 14.67 20.88
N ILE A 206 14.26 14.93 22.18
CA ILE A 206 14.42 13.85 23.20
C ILE A 206 13.17 13.00 23.31
N ASP A 207 11.99 13.61 23.47
CA ASP A 207 10.70 12.90 23.56
C ASP A 207 10.47 11.99 22.33
N LEU A 208 10.88 12.47 21.16
CA LEU A 208 10.79 11.70 19.90
C LEU A 208 11.75 10.49 19.89
N LEU A 209 12.96 10.67 20.41
CA LEU A 209 13.95 9.58 20.49
C LEU A 209 13.57 8.56 21.56
N ASP A 210 12.98 8.98 22.67
CA ASP A 210 12.45 8.07 23.70
C ASP A 210 11.30 7.21 23.16
N GLU A 211 10.40 7.82 22.40
CA GLU A 211 9.33 7.07 21.73
C GLU A 211 9.88 6.11 20.66
N PHE A 212 10.94 6.52 19.96
CA PHE A 212 11.63 5.66 19.01
C PHE A 212 12.33 4.47 19.70
N GLY A 213 12.91 4.66 20.86
CA GLY A 213 13.44 3.58 21.69
C GLY A 213 12.39 2.51 21.96
N LYS A 214 11.18 2.90 22.37
CA LYS A 214 10.05 1.98 22.60
C LYS A 214 9.63 1.22 21.33
N LEU A 215 9.69 1.87 20.16
CA LEU A 215 9.44 1.20 18.88
C LEU A 215 10.49 0.12 18.61
N VAL A 216 11.77 0.41 18.84
CA VAL A 216 12.86 -0.54 18.65
C VAL A 216 12.70 -1.73 19.61
N ASP A 217 12.37 -1.49 20.88
CA ASP A 217 12.11 -2.54 21.87
C ASP A 217 10.93 -3.44 21.45
N LEU A 218 9.86 -2.84 20.91
CA LEU A 218 8.73 -3.60 20.36
C LEU A 218 9.19 -4.56 19.25
N VAL A 219 10.00 -4.08 18.31
CA VAL A 219 10.49 -4.88 17.18
C VAL A 219 11.39 -6.02 17.67
N PHE A 220 12.29 -5.76 18.61
CA PHE A 220 13.11 -6.80 19.24
C PHE A 220 12.26 -7.87 19.90
N ARG A 221 11.23 -7.47 20.66
CA ARG A 221 10.34 -8.42 21.33
C ARG A 221 9.53 -9.23 20.32
N GLN A 222 9.07 -8.63 19.24
CA GLN A 222 8.40 -9.37 18.17
C GLN A 222 9.33 -10.41 17.52
N ALA A 223 10.59 -10.04 17.31
CA ALA A 223 11.61 -10.96 16.77
C ALA A 223 11.88 -12.13 17.69
N GLU A 224 12.00 -11.89 19.00
CA GLU A 224 12.19 -12.95 20.01
C GLU A 224 11.00 -13.90 20.08
N LEU A 225 9.78 -13.37 20.00
CA LEU A 225 8.55 -14.17 20.08
C LEU A 225 8.19 -14.86 18.75
N GLY A 226 8.76 -14.41 17.63
CA GLY A 226 8.39 -14.88 16.29
C GLY A 226 6.96 -14.50 15.87
N LEU A 227 6.37 -13.49 16.53
CA LEU A 227 5.01 -13.03 16.24
C LEU A 227 4.86 -11.53 16.54
N LYS A 228 3.90 -10.89 15.86
CA LYS A 228 3.58 -9.50 16.13
C LYS A 228 2.75 -9.34 17.38
N VAL A 229 3.14 -8.39 18.21
CA VAL A 229 2.46 -8.00 19.45
C VAL A 229 2.06 -6.54 19.40
N ASN A 230 0.94 -6.18 20.03
CA ASN A 230 0.50 -4.80 20.08
C ASN A 230 1.35 -4.02 21.11
N PRO A 231 1.75 -2.77 20.84
CA PRO A 231 2.45 -1.92 21.82
C PRO A 231 1.74 -1.81 23.17
N THR A 232 0.40 -1.82 23.19
CA THR A 232 -0.42 -1.76 24.42
C THR A 232 -0.36 -3.02 25.28
N ASN A 233 0.20 -4.12 24.79
CA ASN A 233 0.31 -5.40 25.49
C ASN A 233 1.73 -5.64 26.04
N LEU A 234 2.55 -4.61 26.12
CA LEU A 234 3.95 -4.67 26.57
C LEU A 234 4.13 -4.29 28.05
N GLU A 235 3.03 -3.95 28.76
CA GLU A 235 3.04 -3.68 30.22
C GLU A 235 2.84 -4.94 31.05
#